data_9780ccd9bd0e6b132cec1dc597ccbbf3
#
_entry.id   9780ccd9bd0e6b132cec1dc597ccbbf3
#
_cell.length_a   1.000
_cell.length_b   1.000
_cell.length_c   1.000
_cell.angle_alpha   90.00
_cell.angle_beta   90.00
_cell.angle_gamma   90.00
#
_symmetry.space_group_name_H-M   'P 1'
#
loop_
_entity.id
_entity.type
_entity.pdbx_description
1 polymer ?
#
loop_
_entity_poly.entity_id
_entity_poly.type
_entity_poly.pdbx_seq_one_letter_code
_entity_poly.pdbx_strand_id
1 'polypeptide(L)'
;PLTLIRDVLSFPALRDAHFTLMDIARANLERTYGHARKLISQHGLPASVEATTDLRRSLEGADFVVVTFQVGGLEAYAHDVEIPRKYGLDQTVGDTLGPGGIFRGLRTAAALDPIIDEMRHVCPNALMIQYANPMGINCWYTSDAGIKTVGLCHSVQGTSQMLAERMALEPGSWTFKCAGINHQAWFIEFKHRGVDVLPLLRETMTSYAAAAKAAQALGNASDELYGGGGEQVRTAIMNLTGYFQTESSHHASEYLPYFRRTPGEARQWLPERWDYYEICRNHDFEGLERRAAELAEQPLTPSQEYGAYIIDSMMTDTPRVVYGNVPNTGIITNLMPGCSVEVPCLVDAQGVQPTFVGDLPAACAGINAGSVAVQNCAVKAAQLHDRDLVYAAVALDRYTSAV
;
A
#
# COMPACT_ATOMS: atom_id res chain seq x y z
N PRO A 1 -2.41 -8.94 -10.60
CA PRO A 1 -1.37 -9.93 -10.95
C PRO A 1 -0.81 -9.74 -12.37
N LEU A 2 -1.67 -9.56 -13.39
CA LEU A 2 -1.23 -9.52 -14.79
C LEU A 2 -0.25 -8.36 -15.09
N THR A 3 -0.46 -7.18 -14.52
CA THR A 3 0.48 -6.05 -14.61
C THR A 3 1.86 -6.44 -14.09
N LEU A 4 1.92 -7.09 -12.93
CA LEU A 4 3.19 -7.54 -12.34
C LEU A 4 3.90 -8.59 -13.21
N ILE A 5 3.16 -9.53 -13.80
CA ILE A 5 3.73 -10.50 -14.75
C ILE A 5 4.33 -9.77 -15.95
N ARG A 6 3.60 -8.83 -16.55
CA ARG A 6 4.11 -8.02 -17.65
C ARG A 6 5.36 -7.23 -17.25
N ASP A 7 5.33 -6.62 -16.08
CA ASP A 7 6.44 -5.81 -15.57
C ASP A 7 7.69 -6.65 -15.35
N VAL A 8 7.57 -7.86 -14.77
CA VAL A 8 8.70 -8.81 -14.68
C VAL A 8 9.24 -9.15 -16.07
N LEU A 9 8.37 -9.51 -17.01
CA LEU A 9 8.77 -9.88 -18.38
C LEU A 9 9.29 -8.69 -19.21
N SER A 10 9.12 -7.46 -18.73
CA SER A 10 9.68 -6.26 -19.36
C SER A 10 11.21 -6.19 -19.21
N PHE A 11 11.75 -6.82 -18.17
CA PHE A 11 13.20 -6.89 -17.94
C PHE A 11 13.82 -8.03 -18.76
N PRO A 12 14.81 -7.74 -19.62
CA PRO A 12 15.40 -8.78 -20.50
C PRO A 12 15.93 -10.00 -19.75
N ALA A 13 16.50 -9.80 -18.56
CA ALA A 13 17.06 -10.86 -17.73
C ALA A 13 16.01 -11.79 -17.08
N LEU A 14 14.71 -11.39 -17.11
CA LEU A 14 13.63 -12.13 -16.49
C LEU A 14 12.63 -12.74 -17.50
N ARG A 15 12.98 -12.69 -18.80
CA ARG A 15 12.07 -13.16 -19.87
C ARG A 15 11.91 -14.66 -19.96
N ASP A 16 12.70 -15.43 -19.26
CA ASP A 16 12.61 -16.88 -19.12
C ASP A 16 12.00 -17.31 -17.76
N ALA A 17 11.47 -16.36 -17.00
CA ALA A 17 10.88 -16.64 -15.69
C ALA A 17 9.75 -17.67 -15.75
N HIS A 18 9.67 -18.51 -14.73
CA HIS A 18 8.55 -19.42 -14.49
C HIS A 18 7.59 -18.81 -13.48
N PHE A 19 6.30 -18.75 -13.84
CA PHE A 19 5.23 -18.23 -12.98
C PHE A 19 4.31 -19.37 -12.57
N THR A 20 4.11 -19.54 -11.26
CA THR A 20 3.07 -20.42 -10.74
C THR A 20 1.96 -19.56 -10.14
N LEU A 21 0.79 -19.57 -10.77
CA LEU A 21 -0.39 -18.86 -10.30
C LEU A 21 -1.19 -19.74 -9.36
N MET A 22 -1.56 -19.20 -8.21
CA MET A 22 -2.39 -19.90 -7.22
C MET A 22 -3.57 -19.01 -6.80
N ASP A 23 -4.76 -19.59 -6.82
CA ASP A 23 -5.97 -19.00 -6.24
C ASP A 23 -6.91 -20.14 -5.81
N ILE A 24 -7.62 -19.95 -4.72
CA ILE A 24 -8.67 -20.87 -4.28
C ILE A 24 -9.91 -20.79 -5.18
N ALA A 25 -10.13 -19.66 -5.85
CA ALA A 25 -11.21 -19.41 -6.79
C ALA A 25 -10.78 -19.80 -8.22
N ARG A 26 -11.16 -20.99 -8.68
CA ARG A 26 -10.78 -21.52 -9.99
C ARG A 26 -11.07 -20.56 -11.15
N ALA A 27 -12.21 -19.87 -11.13
CA ALA A 27 -12.58 -18.93 -12.17
C ALA A 27 -11.59 -17.74 -12.29
N ASN A 28 -11.13 -17.20 -11.16
CA ASN A 28 -10.12 -16.15 -11.15
C ASN A 28 -8.77 -16.67 -11.63
N LEU A 29 -8.41 -17.89 -11.18
CA LEU A 29 -7.18 -18.55 -11.56
C LEU A 29 -7.11 -18.80 -13.08
N GLU A 30 -8.14 -19.43 -13.65
CA GLU A 30 -8.22 -19.73 -15.08
C GLU A 30 -8.18 -18.46 -15.95
N ARG A 31 -8.89 -17.42 -15.54
CA ARG A 31 -8.87 -16.11 -16.21
C ARG A 31 -7.46 -15.50 -16.23
N THR A 32 -6.81 -15.41 -15.07
CA THR A 32 -5.46 -14.83 -14.95
C THR A 32 -4.45 -15.65 -15.72
N TYR A 33 -4.56 -16.98 -15.66
CA TYR A 33 -3.73 -17.91 -16.41
C TYR A 33 -3.87 -17.72 -17.93
N GLY A 34 -5.11 -17.61 -18.43
CA GLY A 34 -5.40 -17.36 -19.84
C GLY A 34 -4.75 -16.08 -20.36
N HIS A 35 -4.85 -15.00 -19.60
CA HIS A 35 -4.23 -13.71 -19.95
C HIS A 35 -2.70 -13.76 -19.89
N ALA A 36 -2.13 -14.43 -18.88
CA ALA A 36 -0.68 -14.57 -18.76
C ALA A 36 -0.10 -15.39 -19.93
N ARG A 37 -0.75 -16.50 -20.32
CA ARG A 37 -0.38 -17.29 -21.50
C ARG A 37 -0.46 -16.46 -22.80
N LYS A 38 -1.53 -15.69 -22.96
CA LYS A 38 -1.69 -14.82 -24.14
C LYS A 38 -0.52 -13.82 -24.21
N LEU A 39 -0.20 -13.15 -23.10
CA LEU A 39 0.92 -12.19 -23.01
C LEU A 39 2.25 -12.84 -23.42
N ILE A 40 2.59 -14.00 -22.84
CA ILE A 40 3.83 -14.72 -23.12
C ILE A 40 3.89 -15.12 -24.60
N SER A 41 2.81 -15.71 -25.14
CA SER A 41 2.73 -16.15 -26.52
C SER A 41 2.83 -14.99 -27.51
N GLN A 42 2.15 -13.88 -27.24
CA GLN A 42 2.07 -12.72 -28.13
C GLN A 42 3.43 -12.02 -28.29
N HIS A 43 4.21 -12.01 -27.23
CA HIS A 43 5.56 -11.44 -27.25
C HIS A 43 6.65 -12.47 -27.57
N GLY A 44 6.29 -13.72 -27.84
CA GLY A 44 7.26 -14.79 -28.19
C GLY A 44 8.29 -15.04 -27.11
N LEU A 45 7.90 -14.95 -25.82
CA LEU A 45 8.83 -15.04 -24.70
C LEU A 45 9.11 -16.50 -24.31
N PRO A 46 10.30 -16.83 -23.84
CA PRO A 46 10.64 -18.17 -23.33
C PRO A 46 10.02 -18.45 -21.94
N ALA A 47 9.41 -17.47 -21.31
CA ALA A 47 8.74 -17.63 -20.02
C ALA A 47 7.69 -18.75 -20.04
N SER A 48 7.44 -19.34 -18.88
CA SER A 48 6.39 -20.33 -18.68
C SER A 48 5.44 -19.92 -17.54
N VAL A 49 4.21 -20.37 -17.63
CA VAL A 49 3.21 -20.15 -16.60
C VAL A 49 2.40 -21.39 -16.36
N GLU A 50 2.18 -21.74 -15.10
CA GLU A 50 1.24 -22.79 -14.68
C GLU A 50 0.22 -22.23 -13.68
N ALA A 51 -0.85 -22.99 -13.46
CA ALA A 51 -1.93 -22.63 -12.55
C ALA A 51 -2.29 -23.84 -11.67
N THR A 52 -2.45 -23.61 -10.38
CA THR A 52 -2.79 -24.64 -9.42
C THR A 52 -3.65 -24.09 -8.29
N THR A 53 -4.51 -24.92 -7.71
CA THR A 53 -5.20 -24.64 -6.44
C THR A 53 -4.47 -25.25 -5.24
N ASP A 54 -3.36 -25.93 -5.47
CA ASP A 54 -2.52 -26.55 -4.45
C ASP A 54 -1.45 -25.55 -4.01
N LEU A 55 -1.57 -25.09 -2.76
CA LEU A 55 -0.69 -24.09 -2.18
C LEU A 55 0.76 -24.58 -2.13
N ARG A 56 1.00 -25.80 -1.64
CA ARG A 56 2.36 -26.35 -1.52
C ARG A 56 3.05 -26.41 -2.88
N ARG A 57 2.36 -26.97 -3.88
CA ARG A 57 2.87 -27.04 -5.25
C ARG A 57 3.19 -25.66 -5.80
N SER A 58 2.39 -24.64 -5.48
CA SER A 58 2.63 -23.29 -6.00
C SER A 58 3.88 -22.61 -5.42
N LEU A 59 4.37 -23.09 -4.29
CA LEU A 59 5.50 -22.53 -3.56
C LEU A 59 6.80 -23.32 -3.75
N GLU A 60 6.73 -24.55 -4.30
CA GLU A 60 7.91 -25.41 -4.47
C GLU A 60 8.98 -24.73 -5.33
N GLY A 61 10.16 -24.49 -4.72
CA GLY A 61 11.31 -23.89 -5.40
C GLY A 61 11.14 -22.42 -5.79
N ALA A 62 10.15 -21.71 -5.25
CA ALA A 62 9.95 -20.29 -5.53
C ALA A 62 11.10 -19.44 -4.97
N ASP A 63 11.60 -18.49 -5.78
CA ASP A 63 12.52 -17.46 -5.35
C ASP A 63 11.77 -16.24 -4.75
N PHE A 64 10.57 -15.98 -5.29
CA PHE A 64 9.70 -14.86 -4.88
C PHE A 64 8.26 -15.33 -4.73
N VAL A 65 7.60 -14.88 -3.68
CA VAL A 65 6.18 -15.15 -3.43
C VAL A 65 5.42 -13.83 -3.40
N VAL A 66 4.59 -13.59 -4.42
CA VAL A 66 3.84 -12.34 -4.54
C VAL A 66 2.41 -12.53 -4.03
N VAL A 67 2.05 -11.77 -2.99
CA VAL A 67 0.74 -11.86 -2.32
C VAL A 67 -0.13 -10.68 -2.74
N THR A 68 -1.26 -10.97 -3.41
CA THR A 68 -2.18 -9.95 -3.95
C THR A 68 -3.65 -10.25 -3.66
N PHE A 69 -3.97 -11.08 -2.69
CA PHE A 69 -5.34 -11.50 -2.41
C PHE A 69 -6.08 -10.60 -1.40
N GLN A 70 -7.39 -10.69 -1.41
CA GLN A 70 -8.28 -10.14 -0.39
C GLN A 70 -9.21 -11.24 0.13
N VAL A 71 -9.13 -11.54 1.42
CA VAL A 71 -9.90 -12.60 2.06
C VAL A 71 -11.38 -12.23 2.15
N GLY A 72 -12.26 -13.11 1.65
CA GLY A 72 -13.71 -12.92 1.66
C GLY A 72 -14.25 -11.94 0.62
N GLY A 73 -13.38 -11.39 -0.24
CA GLY A 73 -13.80 -10.54 -1.36
C GLY A 73 -14.64 -9.33 -0.94
N LEU A 74 -15.57 -8.93 -1.80
CA LEU A 74 -16.44 -7.77 -1.58
C LEU A 74 -17.43 -7.98 -0.43
N GLU A 75 -17.85 -9.21 -0.16
CA GLU A 75 -18.78 -9.50 0.93
C GLU A 75 -18.15 -9.21 2.29
N ALA A 76 -16.94 -9.69 2.53
CA ALA A 76 -16.20 -9.38 3.75
C ALA A 76 -15.85 -7.89 3.84
N TYR A 77 -15.52 -7.26 2.72
CA TYR A 77 -15.26 -5.83 2.68
C TYR A 77 -16.51 -4.99 3.02
N ALA A 78 -17.70 -5.43 2.59
CA ALA A 78 -18.94 -4.80 3.02
C ALA A 78 -19.05 -4.75 4.54
N HIS A 79 -18.74 -5.85 5.23
CA HIS A 79 -18.77 -5.90 6.69
C HIS A 79 -17.77 -4.94 7.33
N ASP A 80 -16.57 -4.81 6.75
CA ASP A 80 -15.53 -3.90 7.26
C ASP A 80 -15.94 -2.42 7.22
N VAL A 81 -16.80 -2.04 6.27
CA VAL A 81 -17.25 -0.66 6.08
C VAL A 81 -18.64 -0.42 6.67
N GLU A 82 -19.61 -1.31 6.44
CA GLU A 82 -21.01 -1.08 6.80
C GLU A 82 -21.30 -1.33 8.28
N ILE A 83 -20.59 -2.27 8.93
CA ILE A 83 -20.80 -2.52 10.36
C ILE A 83 -20.35 -1.29 11.19
N PRO A 84 -19.13 -0.74 11.02
CA PRO A 84 -18.75 0.47 11.73
C PRO A 84 -19.67 1.67 11.50
N ARG A 85 -20.24 1.82 10.30
CA ARG A 85 -21.19 2.89 9.98
C ARG A 85 -22.43 2.86 10.88
N LYS A 86 -22.90 1.67 11.30
CA LYS A 86 -24.05 1.54 12.22
C LYS A 86 -23.79 2.17 13.60
N TYR A 87 -22.51 2.35 13.95
CA TYR A 87 -22.04 2.94 15.20
C TYR A 87 -21.47 4.35 15.02
N GLY A 88 -21.69 4.97 13.87
CA GLY A 88 -21.26 6.35 13.61
C GLY A 88 -19.86 6.47 12.95
N LEU A 89 -19.15 5.38 12.75
CA LEU A 89 -17.83 5.38 12.12
C LEU A 89 -17.96 5.30 10.60
N ASP A 90 -17.95 6.45 9.94
CA ASP A 90 -18.11 6.53 8.49
C ASP A 90 -16.76 6.42 7.76
N GLN A 91 -16.17 5.23 7.75
CA GLN A 91 -15.01 4.94 6.91
C GLN A 91 -15.45 4.73 5.46
N THR A 92 -14.73 5.32 4.52
CA THR A 92 -14.98 5.18 3.06
C THR A 92 -13.94 4.26 2.39
N VAL A 93 -12.81 4.07 3.03
CA VAL A 93 -11.78 3.10 2.63
C VAL A 93 -11.76 1.90 3.56
N GLY A 94 -11.53 2.08 4.86
CA GLY A 94 -11.66 1.06 5.90
C GLY A 94 -10.81 -0.19 5.72
N ASP A 95 -9.68 -0.09 5.02
CA ASP A 95 -8.85 -1.25 4.69
C ASP A 95 -7.48 -1.28 5.41
N THR A 96 -7.12 -0.21 6.13
CA THR A 96 -5.80 -0.04 6.73
C THR A 96 -5.84 0.11 8.24
N LEU A 97 -6.66 1.00 8.77
CA LEU A 97 -6.85 1.30 10.19
C LEU A 97 -8.35 1.34 10.53
N GLY A 98 -8.66 1.56 11.81
CA GLY A 98 -10.00 1.48 12.33
C GLY A 98 -10.52 0.04 12.40
N PRO A 99 -11.79 -0.17 12.79
CA PRO A 99 -12.36 -1.51 12.91
C PRO A 99 -12.25 -2.32 11.61
N GLY A 100 -12.52 -1.70 10.46
CA GLY A 100 -12.41 -2.36 9.16
C GLY A 100 -11.02 -2.93 8.91
N GLY A 101 -9.97 -2.11 9.06
CA GLY A 101 -8.58 -2.55 8.89
C GLY A 101 -8.17 -3.62 9.89
N ILE A 102 -8.57 -3.50 11.16
CA ILE A 102 -8.27 -4.50 12.20
C ILE A 102 -8.86 -5.86 11.83
N PHE A 103 -10.17 -5.94 11.56
CA PHE A 103 -10.83 -7.21 11.23
C PHE A 103 -10.36 -7.80 9.90
N ARG A 104 -10.08 -6.95 8.91
CA ARG A 104 -9.45 -7.37 7.66
C ARG A 104 -8.05 -7.97 7.89
N GLY A 105 -7.24 -7.35 8.76
CA GLY A 105 -5.94 -7.85 9.15
C GLY A 105 -6.01 -9.22 9.83
N LEU A 106 -6.94 -9.41 10.77
CA LEU A 106 -7.15 -10.69 11.43
C LEU A 106 -7.55 -11.81 10.45
N ARG A 107 -8.44 -11.51 9.49
CA ARG A 107 -8.81 -12.47 8.44
C ARG A 107 -7.63 -12.78 7.51
N THR A 108 -6.84 -11.78 7.19
CA THR A 108 -5.67 -11.95 6.31
C THR A 108 -4.59 -12.76 7.03
N ALA A 109 -4.34 -12.53 8.32
CA ALA A 109 -3.40 -13.32 9.12
C ALA A 109 -3.75 -14.80 9.09
N ALA A 110 -5.03 -15.15 9.32
CA ALA A 110 -5.47 -16.55 9.25
C ALA A 110 -5.27 -17.21 7.87
N ALA A 111 -5.32 -16.42 6.79
CA ALA A 111 -5.04 -16.91 5.44
C ALA A 111 -3.53 -16.96 5.14
N LEU A 112 -2.72 -16.16 5.83
CA LEU A 112 -1.26 -16.17 5.71
C LEU A 112 -0.63 -17.35 6.43
N ASP A 113 -1.22 -17.87 7.51
CA ASP A 113 -0.67 -18.98 8.29
C ASP A 113 -0.28 -20.19 7.44
N PRO A 114 -1.15 -20.79 6.61
CA PRO A 114 -0.76 -21.92 5.77
C PRO A 114 0.30 -21.53 4.73
N ILE A 115 0.32 -20.30 4.24
CA ILE A 115 1.36 -19.81 3.30
C ILE A 115 2.70 -19.74 4.01
N ILE A 116 2.74 -19.18 5.20
CA ILE A 116 3.93 -19.07 6.05
C ILE A 116 4.49 -20.48 6.36
N ASP A 117 3.62 -21.39 6.75
CA ASP A 117 4.03 -22.74 7.10
C ASP A 117 4.61 -23.52 5.90
N GLU A 118 3.96 -23.42 4.74
CA GLU A 118 4.47 -24.06 3.53
C GLU A 118 5.77 -23.37 3.03
N MET A 119 5.87 -22.05 3.07
CA MET A 119 7.09 -21.34 2.68
C MET A 119 8.31 -21.78 3.49
N ARG A 120 8.14 -21.98 4.80
CA ARG A 120 9.23 -22.49 5.67
C ARG A 120 9.75 -23.87 5.23
N HIS A 121 8.89 -24.69 4.64
CA HIS A 121 9.23 -26.05 4.24
C HIS A 121 9.78 -26.13 2.80
N VAL A 122 9.17 -25.42 1.86
CA VAL A 122 9.44 -25.65 0.42
C VAL A 122 10.20 -24.52 -0.25
N CYS A 123 10.20 -23.30 0.31
CA CYS A 123 10.97 -22.15 -0.21
C CYS A 123 11.46 -21.20 0.91
N PRO A 124 12.24 -21.69 1.89
CA PRO A 124 12.62 -20.93 3.10
C PRO A 124 13.45 -19.66 2.82
N ASN A 125 14.04 -19.57 1.65
CA ASN A 125 14.85 -18.42 1.24
C ASN A 125 14.09 -17.41 0.39
N ALA A 126 12.89 -17.74 -0.06
CA ALA A 126 12.08 -16.86 -0.91
C ALA A 126 11.78 -15.53 -0.22
N LEU A 127 11.74 -14.46 -1.03
CA LEU A 127 11.25 -13.16 -0.58
C LEU A 127 9.74 -13.10 -0.81
N MET A 128 8.96 -12.84 0.26
CA MET A 128 7.56 -12.51 0.13
C MET A 128 7.42 -11.02 -0.23
N ILE A 129 6.78 -10.74 -1.35
CA ILE A 129 6.41 -9.39 -1.80
C ILE A 129 4.92 -9.21 -1.55
N GLN A 130 4.60 -8.41 -0.53
CA GLN A 130 3.23 -8.24 -0.03
C GLN A 130 2.58 -6.99 -0.63
N TYR A 131 1.40 -7.16 -1.25
CA TYR A 131 0.58 -6.08 -1.79
C TYR A 131 -0.79 -5.95 -1.12
N ALA A 132 -1.14 -6.90 -0.23
CA ALA A 132 -2.45 -6.90 0.41
C ALA A 132 -2.52 -5.96 1.62
N ASN A 133 -3.63 -5.21 1.75
CA ASN A 133 -3.94 -4.43 2.95
C ASN A 133 -4.66 -5.28 4.01
N PRO A 134 -4.49 -4.89 5.28
CA PRO A 134 -3.69 -3.81 5.84
C PRO A 134 -2.20 -4.12 5.84
N MET A 135 -1.45 -3.39 5.04
CA MET A 135 -0.03 -3.66 4.77
C MET A 135 0.82 -3.73 6.03
N GLY A 136 0.69 -2.75 6.93
CA GLY A 136 1.49 -2.70 8.15
C GLY A 136 1.25 -3.91 9.07
N ILE A 137 0.01 -4.36 9.22
CA ILE A 137 -0.34 -5.56 10.01
C ILE A 137 0.19 -6.81 9.33
N ASN A 138 -0.05 -6.97 8.02
CA ASN A 138 0.34 -8.16 7.27
C ASN A 138 1.86 -8.34 7.23
N CYS A 139 2.63 -7.27 6.96
CA CYS A 139 4.09 -7.31 6.94
C CYS A 139 4.67 -7.60 8.33
N TRP A 140 4.12 -7.00 9.38
CA TRP A 140 4.54 -7.27 10.74
C TRP A 140 4.29 -8.73 11.12
N TYR A 141 3.07 -9.23 10.86
CA TYR A 141 2.69 -10.61 11.14
C TYR A 141 3.62 -11.63 10.46
N THR A 142 3.88 -11.46 9.17
CA THR A 142 4.74 -12.37 8.40
C THR A 142 6.21 -12.27 8.80
N SER A 143 6.69 -11.07 9.12
CA SER A 143 8.08 -10.86 9.59
C SER A 143 8.31 -11.45 10.97
N ASP A 144 7.38 -11.29 11.91
CA ASP A 144 7.42 -11.93 13.24
C ASP A 144 7.42 -13.46 13.13
N ALA A 145 6.80 -14.01 12.10
CA ALA A 145 6.82 -15.42 11.76
C ALA A 145 8.15 -15.87 11.11
N GLY A 146 9.10 -14.97 10.89
CA GLY A 146 10.43 -15.27 10.33
C GLY A 146 10.48 -15.35 8.81
N ILE A 147 9.43 -14.93 8.10
CA ILE A 147 9.43 -14.85 6.62
C ILE A 147 10.11 -13.56 6.18
N LYS A 148 11.06 -13.66 5.24
CA LYS A 148 11.62 -12.49 4.56
C LYS A 148 10.51 -11.80 3.80
N THR A 149 10.07 -10.62 4.25
CA THR A 149 8.93 -9.91 3.69
C THR A 149 9.28 -8.47 3.37
N VAL A 150 8.80 -7.99 2.23
CA VAL A 150 8.71 -6.57 1.90
C VAL A 150 7.29 -6.24 1.44
N GLY A 151 6.67 -5.25 2.06
CA GLY A 151 5.36 -4.74 1.62
C GLY A 151 5.53 -3.57 0.67
N LEU A 152 4.75 -3.54 -0.38
CA LEU A 152 4.85 -2.53 -1.42
C LEU A 152 3.53 -1.77 -1.59
N CYS A 153 3.65 -0.45 -1.57
CA CYS A 153 2.59 0.49 -1.90
C CYS A 153 3.10 1.49 -2.94
N HIS A 154 2.22 1.96 -3.81
CA HIS A 154 2.57 2.99 -4.79
C HIS A 154 2.34 4.42 -4.29
N SER A 155 1.95 4.59 -3.03
CA SER A 155 1.61 5.90 -2.46
C SER A 155 2.80 6.84 -2.35
N VAL A 156 4.02 6.34 -2.11
CA VAL A 156 5.22 7.17 -2.00
C VAL A 156 5.59 7.78 -3.35
N GLN A 157 5.76 6.97 -4.40
CA GLN A 157 6.11 7.46 -5.74
C GLN A 157 4.99 8.31 -6.33
N GLY A 158 3.75 7.88 -6.24
CA GLY A 158 2.61 8.64 -6.74
C GLY A 158 2.46 10.00 -6.06
N THR A 159 2.61 10.07 -4.74
CA THR A 159 2.59 11.35 -4.02
C THR A 159 3.79 12.22 -4.37
N SER A 160 5.01 11.66 -4.49
CA SER A 160 6.19 12.45 -4.84
C SER A 160 6.05 13.12 -6.20
N GLN A 161 5.51 12.39 -7.18
CA GLN A 161 5.22 12.92 -8.51
C GLN A 161 4.17 14.02 -8.46
N MET A 162 3.04 13.78 -7.78
CA MET A 162 1.99 14.79 -7.60
C MET A 162 2.54 16.08 -6.97
N LEU A 163 3.36 15.99 -5.91
CA LEU A 163 3.97 17.15 -5.27
C LEU A 163 4.90 17.90 -6.23
N ALA A 164 5.72 17.19 -7.00
CA ALA A 164 6.60 17.80 -8.00
C ALA A 164 5.82 18.51 -9.11
N GLU A 165 4.74 17.91 -9.59
CA GLU A 165 3.83 18.51 -10.58
C GLU A 165 3.16 19.79 -10.04
N ARG A 166 2.70 19.79 -8.77
CA ARG A 166 2.12 20.97 -8.12
C ARG A 166 3.12 22.11 -7.96
N MET A 167 4.42 21.79 -7.78
CA MET A 167 5.49 22.76 -7.75
C MET A 167 6.06 23.11 -9.14
N ALA A 168 5.48 22.56 -10.22
CA ALA A 168 5.96 22.70 -11.60
C ALA A 168 7.45 22.32 -11.77
N LEU A 169 7.91 21.25 -11.08
CA LEU A 169 9.27 20.75 -11.21
C LEU A 169 9.39 19.86 -12.47
N GLU A 170 10.52 19.97 -13.14
CA GLU A 170 10.83 19.16 -14.32
C GLU A 170 11.03 17.67 -13.93
N PRO A 171 10.53 16.69 -14.72
CA PRO A 171 10.75 15.27 -14.46
C PRO A 171 12.22 14.93 -14.21
N GLY A 172 12.47 14.17 -13.13
CA GLY A 172 13.83 13.74 -12.75
C GLY A 172 14.70 14.82 -12.07
N SER A 173 14.17 16.04 -11.84
CA SER A 173 14.93 17.13 -11.20
C SER A 173 14.80 17.16 -9.67
N TRP A 174 13.98 16.29 -9.07
CA TRP A 174 13.78 16.24 -7.63
C TRP A 174 14.27 14.94 -7.02
N THR A 175 14.63 15.04 -5.74
CA THR A 175 14.92 13.91 -4.86
C THR A 175 14.15 14.09 -3.55
N PHE A 176 13.84 13.00 -2.89
CA PHE A 176 13.12 13.06 -1.63
C PHE A 176 13.54 11.94 -0.68
N LYS A 177 13.26 12.10 0.61
CA LYS A 177 13.29 11.05 1.62
C LYS A 177 11.91 10.99 2.27
N CYS A 178 11.30 9.81 2.21
CA CYS A 178 10.01 9.54 2.81
C CYS A 178 10.18 8.43 3.84
N ALA A 179 9.60 8.58 5.04
CA ALA A 179 9.69 7.57 6.09
C ALA A 179 8.49 7.66 7.05
N GLY A 180 8.09 6.51 7.58
CA GLY A 180 6.98 6.41 8.53
C GLY A 180 6.42 5.00 8.55
N ILE A 181 5.10 4.88 8.50
CA ILE A 181 4.38 3.61 8.35
C ILE A 181 3.52 3.65 7.09
N ASN A 182 3.10 2.50 6.59
CA ASN A 182 2.24 2.43 5.42
C ASN A 182 1.03 3.36 5.52
N HIS A 183 0.77 4.12 4.45
CA HIS A 183 -0.25 5.16 4.32
C HIS A 183 -0.10 6.37 5.28
N GLN A 184 0.90 6.37 6.16
CA GLN A 184 1.29 7.47 7.04
C GLN A 184 2.81 7.67 7.06
N ALA A 185 3.48 7.55 5.91
CA ALA A 185 4.87 7.96 5.75
C ALA A 185 4.93 9.46 5.39
N TRP A 186 6.03 10.11 5.73
CA TRP A 186 6.20 11.56 5.68
C TRP A 186 7.34 11.92 4.76
N PHE A 187 7.14 12.91 3.88
CA PHE A 187 8.22 13.49 3.09
C PHE A 187 9.07 14.39 4.00
N ILE A 188 10.10 13.81 4.62
CA ILE A 188 11.00 14.48 5.57
C ILE A 188 12.12 15.26 4.88
N GLU A 189 12.40 14.95 3.62
CA GLU A 189 13.22 15.75 2.70
C GLU A 189 12.53 15.84 1.35
N PHE A 190 12.59 17.01 0.71
CA PHE A 190 12.20 17.18 -0.68
C PHE A 190 13.13 18.25 -1.30
N LYS A 191 13.89 17.84 -2.31
CA LYS A 191 14.94 18.71 -2.91
C LYS A 191 14.74 18.82 -4.41
N HIS A 192 14.87 20.03 -4.93
CA HIS A 192 14.93 20.29 -6.37
C HIS A 192 16.38 20.66 -6.72
N ARG A 193 17.04 19.86 -7.59
CA ARG A 193 18.44 20.05 -7.97
C ARG A 193 19.39 20.22 -6.77
N GLY A 194 19.12 19.46 -5.69
CA GLY A 194 19.90 19.49 -4.45
C GLY A 194 19.53 20.58 -3.44
N VAL A 195 18.66 21.52 -3.79
CA VAL A 195 18.18 22.59 -2.90
C VAL A 195 16.92 22.13 -2.18
N ASP A 196 16.83 22.33 -0.86
CA ASP A 196 15.64 22.03 -0.08
C ASP A 196 14.46 22.91 -0.52
N VAL A 197 13.33 22.27 -0.85
CA VAL A 197 12.10 22.93 -1.28
C VAL A 197 10.89 22.61 -0.38
N LEU A 198 11.09 22.03 0.80
CA LEU A 198 10.01 21.81 1.76
C LEU A 198 9.23 23.09 2.11
N PRO A 199 9.87 24.26 2.32
CA PRO A 199 9.13 25.51 2.53
C PRO A 199 8.23 25.88 1.35
N LEU A 200 8.74 25.78 0.12
CA LEU A 200 7.98 26.03 -1.10
C LEU A 200 6.83 25.02 -1.26
N LEU A 201 7.09 23.75 -0.99
CA LEU A 201 6.06 22.69 -1.02
C LEU A 201 4.90 23.05 -0.07
N ARG A 202 5.21 23.48 1.15
CA ARG A 202 4.18 23.88 2.12
C ARG A 202 3.35 25.05 1.63
N GLU A 203 3.97 26.08 1.08
CA GLU A 203 3.29 27.23 0.50
C GLU A 203 2.39 26.83 -0.68
N THR A 204 2.94 26.04 -1.61
CA THR A 204 2.25 25.56 -2.81
C THR A 204 1.01 24.76 -2.43
N MET A 205 1.15 23.77 -1.54
CA MET A 205 0.03 22.92 -1.15
C MET A 205 -1.02 23.66 -0.34
N THR A 206 -0.62 24.62 0.49
CA THR A 206 -1.56 25.48 1.22
C THR A 206 -2.38 26.35 0.26
N SER A 207 -1.73 26.95 -0.73
CA SER A 207 -2.38 27.75 -1.76
C SER A 207 -3.30 26.91 -2.64
N TYR A 208 -2.85 25.71 -3.03
CA TYR A 208 -3.63 24.76 -3.81
C TYR A 208 -4.91 24.34 -3.07
N ALA A 209 -4.82 23.93 -1.81
CA ALA A 209 -5.97 23.51 -1.00
C ALA A 209 -6.97 24.68 -0.79
N ALA A 210 -6.46 25.91 -0.61
CA ALA A 210 -7.32 27.09 -0.50
C ALA A 210 -8.07 27.39 -1.80
N ALA A 211 -7.39 27.30 -2.95
CA ALA A 211 -8.01 27.50 -4.26
C ALA A 211 -9.07 26.42 -4.56
N ALA A 212 -8.79 25.14 -4.26
CA ALA A 212 -9.74 24.05 -4.39
C ALA A 212 -10.99 24.28 -3.52
N LYS A 213 -10.81 24.68 -2.27
CA LYS A 213 -11.91 25.00 -1.36
C LYS A 213 -12.78 26.16 -1.89
N ALA A 214 -12.16 27.20 -2.45
CA ALA A 214 -12.88 28.32 -3.06
C ALA A 214 -13.67 27.88 -4.30
N ALA A 215 -13.08 27.06 -5.17
CA ALA A 215 -13.75 26.51 -6.35
C ALA A 215 -14.98 25.65 -5.97
N GLN A 216 -14.86 24.83 -4.96
CA GLN A 216 -15.97 24.01 -4.43
C GLN A 216 -17.11 24.88 -3.88
N ALA A 217 -16.81 25.98 -3.20
CA ALA A 217 -17.82 26.92 -2.71
C ALA A 217 -18.61 27.59 -3.84
N LEU A 218 -18.04 27.63 -5.04
CA LEU A 218 -18.68 28.14 -6.27
C LEU A 218 -19.37 27.04 -7.07
N GLY A 219 -19.45 25.79 -6.57
CA GLY A 219 -20.04 24.65 -7.26
C GLY A 219 -19.17 24.03 -8.37
N ASN A 220 -17.90 24.42 -8.44
CA ASN A 220 -16.92 23.84 -9.36
C ASN A 220 -16.16 22.72 -8.62
N ALA A 221 -16.59 21.50 -8.78
CA ALA A 221 -15.84 20.34 -8.28
C ALA A 221 -14.57 20.14 -9.12
N SER A 222 -13.46 19.78 -8.47
CA SER A 222 -12.27 19.35 -9.21
C SER A 222 -12.33 17.83 -9.39
N ASP A 223 -12.28 17.36 -10.62
CA ASP A 223 -12.24 15.92 -11.00
C ASP A 223 -10.89 15.26 -10.66
N GLU A 224 -10.23 15.68 -9.57
CA GLU A 224 -8.89 15.19 -9.28
C GLU A 224 -8.88 13.85 -8.59
N LEU A 225 -7.83 13.08 -8.92
CA LEU A 225 -7.49 11.73 -8.44
C LEU A 225 -7.97 11.48 -7.01
N TYR A 226 -8.74 10.40 -6.83
CA TYR A 226 -9.30 9.98 -5.55
C TYR A 226 -10.34 10.93 -4.91
N GLY A 227 -11.20 11.53 -5.74
CA GLY A 227 -12.43 12.17 -5.24
C GLY A 227 -12.29 13.58 -4.72
N GLY A 228 -11.66 14.44 -5.48
CA GLY A 228 -11.94 15.88 -5.49
C GLY A 228 -11.78 16.70 -4.21
N GLY A 229 -11.14 16.21 -3.18
CA GLY A 229 -10.98 16.96 -1.92
C GLY A 229 -9.93 18.09 -1.97
N GLY A 230 -9.27 18.33 -3.12
CA GLY A 230 -8.25 19.37 -3.26
C GLY A 230 -7.11 19.27 -2.26
N GLU A 231 -6.80 18.08 -1.79
CA GLU A 231 -5.76 17.77 -0.78
C GLU A 231 -5.93 18.52 0.56
N GLN A 232 -7.15 18.91 0.89
CA GLN A 232 -7.42 19.73 2.08
C GLN A 232 -7.00 19.03 3.38
N VAL A 233 -7.25 17.72 3.51
CA VAL A 233 -6.91 16.95 4.72
C VAL A 233 -5.39 16.82 4.87
N ARG A 234 -4.69 16.34 3.81
CA ARG A 234 -3.23 16.18 3.89
C ARG A 234 -2.50 17.52 4.07
N THR A 235 -3.02 18.60 3.47
CA THR A 235 -2.50 19.95 3.66
C THR A 235 -2.73 20.44 5.10
N ALA A 236 -3.88 20.17 5.71
CA ALA A 236 -4.13 20.52 7.11
C ALA A 236 -3.17 19.76 8.05
N ILE A 237 -2.94 18.47 7.78
CA ILE A 237 -1.97 17.65 8.53
C ILE A 237 -0.55 18.18 8.33
N MET A 238 -0.17 18.54 7.10
CA MET A 238 1.14 19.15 6.83
C MET A 238 1.31 20.47 7.58
N ASN A 239 0.28 21.30 7.65
CA ASN A 239 0.35 22.56 8.39
C ASN A 239 0.47 22.35 9.91
N LEU A 240 -0.04 21.23 10.43
CA LEU A 240 0.12 20.83 11.82
C LEU A 240 1.52 20.24 12.12
N THR A 241 2.04 19.39 11.22
CA THR A 241 3.25 18.60 11.45
C THR A 241 4.51 19.22 10.86
N GLY A 242 4.36 20.05 9.82
CA GLY A 242 5.44 20.56 8.97
C GLY A 242 5.75 19.70 7.75
N TYR A 243 5.17 18.49 7.63
CA TYR A 243 5.52 17.49 6.63
C TYR A 243 4.30 16.92 5.91
N PHE A 244 4.42 16.73 4.60
CA PHE A 244 3.35 16.13 3.80
C PHE A 244 3.38 14.60 3.92
N GLN A 245 2.19 13.98 4.08
CA GLN A 245 2.10 12.52 4.19
C GLN A 245 1.74 11.86 2.87
N THR A 246 2.09 10.59 2.75
CA THR A 246 1.71 9.71 1.64
C THR A 246 0.22 9.41 1.62
N GLU A 247 -0.24 8.73 0.61
CA GLU A 247 -1.60 8.29 0.32
C GLU A 247 -2.54 9.46 -0.03
N SER A 248 -3.86 9.30 0.12
CA SER A 248 -4.85 10.31 -0.24
C SER A 248 -5.43 11.04 0.98
N SER A 249 -6.07 12.18 0.74
CA SER A 249 -6.82 12.89 1.78
C SER A 249 -7.96 12.03 2.37
N HIS A 250 -8.55 11.10 1.61
CA HIS A 250 -9.56 10.19 2.11
C HIS A 250 -8.99 9.21 3.15
N HIS A 251 -7.89 8.52 2.83
CA HIS A 251 -7.18 7.67 3.79
C HIS A 251 -6.75 8.46 5.03
N ALA A 252 -6.08 9.58 4.82
CA ALA A 252 -5.59 10.43 5.91
C ALA A 252 -6.71 10.88 6.87
N SER A 253 -7.91 11.12 6.35
CA SER A 253 -9.07 11.52 7.15
C SER A 253 -9.57 10.44 8.09
N GLU A 254 -9.26 9.18 7.81
CA GLU A 254 -9.66 8.01 8.62
C GLU A 254 -8.64 7.63 9.70
N TYR A 255 -7.46 8.25 9.69
CA TYR A 255 -6.38 7.92 10.61
C TYR A 255 -6.27 8.90 11.79
N LEU A 256 -6.98 10.03 11.72
CA LEU A 256 -6.95 11.07 12.73
C LEU A 256 -8.37 11.53 13.07
N PRO A 257 -8.65 11.93 14.33
CA PRO A 257 -9.99 12.23 14.81
C PRO A 257 -10.50 13.63 14.43
N TYR A 258 -9.92 14.31 13.43
CA TYR A 258 -10.18 15.73 13.19
C TYR A 258 -11.11 16.01 12.01
N PHE A 259 -11.38 15.01 11.17
CA PHE A 259 -11.94 15.28 9.84
C PHE A 259 -13.30 14.63 9.58
N ARG A 260 -13.69 13.61 10.37
CA ARG A 260 -14.83 12.74 10.09
C ARG A 260 -15.68 12.37 11.30
N ARG A 261 -15.61 13.09 12.42
CA ARG A 261 -16.43 12.79 13.63
C ARG A 261 -17.93 12.89 13.38
N THR A 262 -18.31 13.77 12.45
CA THR A 262 -19.69 13.92 12.02
C THR A 262 -19.79 13.98 10.51
N PRO A 263 -20.97 13.63 9.91
CA PRO A 263 -21.18 13.78 8.48
C PRO A 263 -20.98 15.23 7.98
N GLY A 264 -21.23 16.22 8.85
CA GLY A 264 -20.99 17.64 8.55
C GLY A 264 -19.51 17.97 8.42
N GLU A 265 -18.69 17.52 9.36
CA GLU A 265 -17.24 17.68 9.29
C GLU A 265 -16.66 16.96 8.06
N ALA A 266 -17.09 15.70 7.81
CA ALA A 266 -16.63 14.96 6.64
C ALA A 266 -16.90 15.73 5.35
N ARG A 267 -18.10 16.29 5.17
CA ARG A 267 -18.43 17.11 3.97
C ARG A 267 -17.65 18.43 3.90
N GLN A 268 -17.26 19.00 5.03
CA GLN A 268 -16.46 20.22 5.06
C GLN A 268 -15.04 20.00 4.52
N TRP A 269 -14.44 18.84 4.84
CA TRP A 269 -13.07 18.50 4.46
C TRP A 269 -13.00 17.75 3.13
N LEU A 270 -14.02 16.93 2.85
CA LEU A 270 -14.15 16.05 1.71
C LEU A 270 -15.57 16.23 1.12
N PRO A 271 -15.82 17.33 0.40
CA PRO A 271 -17.16 17.70 -0.07
C PRO A 271 -17.75 16.67 -1.03
N GLU A 272 -16.92 16.01 -1.80
CA GLU A 272 -17.31 14.88 -2.63
C GLU A 272 -17.01 13.58 -1.91
N ARG A 273 -18.05 12.74 -1.76
CA ARG A 273 -17.89 11.43 -1.15
C ARG A 273 -17.23 10.50 -2.16
N TRP A 274 -16.02 10.07 -1.86
CA TRP A 274 -15.35 8.99 -2.54
C TRP A 274 -15.40 7.75 -1.64
N ASP A 275 -16.18 6.76 -2.04
CA ASP A 275 -16.37 5.52 -1.30
C ASP A 275 -15.71 4.37 -2.07
N TYR A 276 -14.56 3.94 -1.58
CA TYR A 276 -13.76 2.92 -2.26
C TYR A 276 -14.47 1.56 -2.32
N TYR A 277 -15.25 1.24 -1.29
CA TYR A 277 -16.07 0.03 -1.31
C TYR A 277 -17.10 0.07 -2.45
N GLU A 278 -17.80 1.18 -2.62
CA GLU A 278 -18.77 1.37 -3.71
C GLU A 278 -18.09 1.30 -5.09
N ILE A 279 -16.90 1.88 -5.22
CA ILE A 279 -16.11 1.78 -6.45
C ILE A 279 -15.78 0.32 -6.75
N CYS A 280 -15.31 -0.43 -5.76
CA CYS A 280 -15.00 -1.84 -5.91
C CYS A 280 -16.24 -2.68 -6.24
N ARG A 281 -17.39 -2.38 -5.61
CA ARG A 281 -18.66 -3.06 -5.84
C ARG A 281 -19.19 -2.83 -7.26
N ASN A 282 -19.06 -1.62 -7.76
CA ASN A 282 -19.53 -1.22 -9.07
C ASN A 282 -18.47 -1.42 -10.17
N HIS A 283 -17.43 -2.22 -9.89
CA HIS A 283 -16.34 -2.43 -10.82
C HIS A 283 -16.82 -3.13 -12.08
N ASP A 284 -16.47 -2.55 -13.23
CA ASP A 284 -16.80 -3.08 -14.56
C ASP A 284 -15.92 -4.30 -14.89
N PHE A 285 -16.46 -5.51 -14.67
CA PHE A 285 -15.75 -6.75 -14.99
C PHE A 285 -15.47 -6.92 -16.50
N GLU A 286 -16.35 -6.44 -17.37
CA GLU A 286 -16.11 -6.47 -18.83
C GLU A 286 -14.98 -5.54 -19.21
N GLY A 287 -14.91 -4.37 -18.59
CA GLY A 287 -13.79 -3.46 -18.72
C GLY A 287 -12.49 -4.02 -18.20
N LEU A 288 -12.51 -4.88 -17.16
CA LEU A 288 -11.32 -5.60 -16.71
C LEU A 288 -10.79 -6.58 -17.76
N GLU A 289 -11.67 -7.36 -18.36
CA GLU A 289 -11.30 -8.30 -19.43
C GLU A 289 -10.71 -7.56 -20.64
N ARG A 290 -11.36 -6.46 -21.05
CA ARG A 290 -10.84 -5.60 -22.12
C ARG A 290 -9.46 -5.05 -21.79
N ARG A 291 -9.28 -4.46 -20.58
CA ARG A 291 -7.97 -3.94 -20.14
C ARG A 291 -6.90 -5.02 -20.07
N ALA A 292 -7.25 -6.22 -19.62
CA ALA A 292 -6.33 -7.36 -19.58
C ALA A 292 -5.90 -7.78 -20.99
N ALA A 293 -6.83 -7.79 -21.95
CA ALA A 293 -6.53 -8.09 -23.34
C ALA A 293 -5.63 -6.99 -23.97
N GLU A 294 -5.95 -5.71 -23.73
CA GLU A 294 -5.16 -4.56 -24.19
C GLU A 294 -3.74 -4.59 -23.58
N LEU A 295 -3.63 -4.94 -22.29
CA LEU A 295 -2.34 -5.04 -21.60
C LEU A 295 -1.42 -6.07 -22.27
N ALA A 296 -1.97 -7.18 -22.75
CA ALA A 296 -1.20 -8.19 -23.46
C ALA A 296 -0.67 -7.70 -24.83
N GLU A 297 -1.30 -6.70 -25.42
CA GLU A 297 -0.94 -6.13 -26.74
C GLU A 297 0.03 -4.95 -26.64
N GLN A 298 0.17 -4.35 -25.45
CA GLN A 298 1.05 -3.23 -25.22
C GLN A 298 2.53 -3.64 -25.22
N PRO A 299 3.45 -2.73 -25.58
CA PRO A 299 4.88 -2.98 -25.45
C PRO A 299 5.28 -3.40 -24.04
N LEU A 300 6.26 -4.27 -23.93
CA LEU A 300 6.84 -4.69 -22.65
C LEU A 300 7.65 -3.56 -22.03
N THR A 301 6.98 -2.67 -21.34
CA THR A 301 7.59 -1.58 -20.57
C THR A 301 7.16 -1.74 -19.10
N PRO A 302 8.09 -1.66 -18.13
CA PRO A 302 7.74 -1.77 -16.73
C PRO A 302 6.87 -0.59 -16.30
N SER A 303 5.90 -0.85 -15.42
CA SER A 303 5.13 0.19 -14.75
C SER A 303 5.92 0.83 -13.61
N GLN A 304 5.27 1.61 -12.77
CA GLN A 304 5.90 2.19 -11.57
C GLN A 304 5.88 1.25 -10.36
N GLU A 305 5.40 0.00 -10.52
CA GLU A 305 5.30 -0.97 -9.44
C GLU A 305 6.66 -1.54 -9.06
N TYR A 306 7.03 -1.40 -7.79
CA TYR A 306 8.38 -1.79 -7.33
C TYR A 306 8.68 -3.28 -7.37
N GLY A 307 7.67 -4.17 -7.37
CA GLY A 307 7.89 -5.62 -7.28
C GLY A 307 8.80 -6.17 -8.38
N ALA A 308 8.56 -5.78 -9.63
CA ALA A 308 9.40 -6.23 -10.75
C ALA A 308 10.82 -5.66 -10.69
N TYR A 309 10.98 -4.42 -10.22
CA TYR A 309 12.30 -3.81 -10.02
C TYR A 309 13.10 -4.49 -8.91
N ILE A 310 12.42 -4.93 -7.82
CA ILE A 310 13.05 -5.71 -6.76
C ILE A 310 13.56 -7.05 -7.31
N ILE A 311 12.71 -7.78 -8.05
CA ILE A 311 13.08 -9.05 -8.66
C ILE A 311 14.26 -8.87 -9.60
N ASP A 312 14.21 -7.89 -10.51
CA ASP A 312 15.32 -7.62 -11.44
C ASP A 312 16.60 -7.24 -10.70
N SER A 313 16.52 -6.36 -9.68
CA SER A 313 17.69 -5.98 -8.88
C SER A 313 18.34 -7.16 -8.18
N MET A 314 17.55 -8.06 -7.59
CA MET A 314 18.07 -9.24 -6.90
C MET A 314 18.67 -10.27 -7.85
N MET A 315 18.10 -10.43 -9.05
CA MET A 315 18.57 -11.41 -10.04
C MET A 315 19.73 -10.92 -10.88
N THR A 316 19.91 -9.61 -11.06
CA THR A 316 20.95 -9.04 -11.92
C THR A 316 22.03 -8.28 -11.17
N ASP A 317 21.94 -8.18 -9.85
CA ASP A 317 22.82 -7.33 -9.02
C ASP A 317 22.84 -5.85 -9.47
N THR A 318 21.69 -5.37 -9.99
CA THR A 318 21.54 -3.97 -10.40
C THR A 318 20.96 -3.18 -9.23
N PRO A 319 21.75 -2.34 -8.53
CA PRO A 319 21.27 -1.68 -7.34
C PRO A 319 20.22 -0.62 -7.65
N ARG A 320 19.12 -0.63 -6.87
CA ARG A 320 18.04 0.35 -6.94
C ARG A 320 17.57 0.74 -5.54
N VAL A 321 16.99 1.93 -5.43
CA VAL A 321 16.30 2.35 -4.21
C VAL A 321 14.79 2.27 -4.46
N VAL A 322 14.10 1.51 -3.59
CA VAL A 322 12.65 1.41 -3.55
C VAL A 322 12.15 1.82 -2.16
N TYR A 323 10.87 2.14 -2.04
CA TYR A 323 10.24 2.32 -0.74
C TYR A 323 9.48 1.05 -0.37
N GLY A 324 9.82 0.47 0.78
CA GLY A 324 9.26 -0.80 1.21
C GLY A 324 8.83 -0.79 2.68
N ASN A 325 7.82 -1.60 2.97
CA ASN A 325 7.36 -1.87 4.32
C ASN A 325 8.16 -3.06 4.88
N VAL A 326 8.97 -2.80 5.89
CA VAL A 326 9.93 -3.73 6.49
C VAL A 326 9.91 -3.64 8.01
N PRO A 327 10.44 -4.64 8.75
CA PRO A 327 10.54 -4.55 10.20
C PRO A 327 11.46 -3.42 10.65
N ASN A 328 11.05 -2.66 11.66
CA ASN A 328 11.86 -1.62 12.29
C ASN A 328 12.96 -2.22 13.16
N THR A 329 14.10 -2.54 12.58
CA THR A 329 15.30 -3.02 13.30
C THR A 329 16.17 -1.87 13.84
N GLY A 330 15.56 -0.76 14.25
CA GLY A 330 16.23 0.48 14.67
C GLY A 330 16.44 1.47 13.52
N ILE A 331 15.74 1.29 12.42
CA ILE A 331 15.79 2.14 11.24
C ILE A 331 15.17 3.51 11.54
N ILE A 332 13.99 3.52 12.16
CA ILE A 332 13.34 4.69 12.75
C ILE A 332 13.48 4.56 14.27
N THR A 333 14.32 5.40 14.86
CA THR A 333 14.78 5.26 16.24
C THR A 333 13.73 5.62 17.27
N ASN A 334 12.76 6.47 16.93
CA ASN A 334 11.67 6.90 17.81
C ASN A 334 10.31 6.25 17.50
N LEU A 335 10.31 5.09 16.79
CA LEU A 335 9.18 4.19 16.68
C LEU A 335 9.48 2.84 17.34
N MET A 336 8.42 2.11 17.69
CA MET A 336 8.53 0.80 18.35
C MET A 336 9.43 -0.16 17.54
N PRO A 337 10.42 -0.81 18.18
CA PRO A 337 11.20 -1.85 17.52
C PRO A 337 10.31 -3.01 17.05
N GLY A 338 10.61 -3.56 15.88
CA GLY A 338 9.86 -4.64 15.26
C GLY A 338 8.59 -4.25 14.51
N CYS A 339 8.04 -3.04 14.72
CA CYS A 339 6.87 -2.61 13.95
C CYS A 339 7.18 -2.53 12.44
N SER A 340 6.17 -2.62 11.61
CA SER A 340 6.32 -2.41 10.16
C SER A 340 6.49 -0.92 9.86
N VAL A 341 7.58 -0.55 9.18
CA VAL A 341 7.90 0.83 8.77
C VAL A 341 8.08 0.92 7.26
N GLU A 342 7.62 2.00 6.66
CA GLU A 342 7.79 2.31 5.24
C GLU A 342 8.97 3.26 5.08
N VAL A 343 10.05 2.78 4.46
CA VAL A 343 11.35 3.46 4.41
C VAL A 343 12.05 3.20 3.07
N PRO A 344 13.04 4.04 2.69
CA PRO A 344 13.88 3.74 1.54
C PRO A 344 14.71 2.47 1.81
N CYS A 345 14.74 1.58 0.82
CA CYS A 345 15.50 0.33 0.83
C CYS A 345 16.39 0.27 -0.39
N LEU A 346 17.68 0.00 -0.19
CA LEU A 346 18.57 -0.43 -1.27
C LEU A 346 18.25 -1.88 -1.60
N VAL A 347 18.16 -2.21 -2.87
CA VAL A 347 17.91 -3.58 -3.36
C VAL A 347 18.97 -3.95 -4.37
N ASP A 348 19.63 -5.08 -4.16
CA ASP A 348 20.62 -5.70 -5.03
C ASP A 348 20.59 -7.23 -4.84
N ALA A 349 21.59 -7.97 -5.29
CA ALA A 349 21.68 -9.43 -5.13
C ALA A 349 21.65 -9.89 -3.64
N GLN A 350 21.94 -9.01 -2.69
CA GLN A 350 21.84 -9.34 -1.25
C GLN A 350 20.42 -9.20 -0.70
N GLY A 351 19.47 -8.75 -1.51
CA GLY A 351 18.07 -8.59 -1.17
C GLY A 351 17.69 -7.16 -0.81
N VAL A 352 16.62 -7.02 -0.02
CA VAL A 352 16.07 -5.74 0.40
C VAL A 352 16.77 -5.26 1.67
N GLN A 353 17.49 -4.14 1.57
CA GLN A 353 18.32 -3.57 2.62
C GLN A 353 17.77 -2.19 3.03
N PRO A 354 16.98 -2.09 4.12
CA PRO A 354 16.44 -0.81 4.53
C PRO A 354 17.55 0.15 4.98
N THR A 355 17.41 1.41 4.58
CA THR A 355 18.39 2.45 4.93
C THR A 355 18.01 3.12 6.24
N PHE A 356 19.03 3.50 7.04
CA PHE A 356 18.81 4.20 8.30
C PHE A 356 18.15 5.56 8.10
N VAL A 357 17.11 5.82 8.88
CA VAL A 357 16.36 7.09 8.87
C VAL A 357 16.73 7.97 10.03
N GLY A 358 16.87 7.39 11.23
CA GLY A 358 17.00 8.11 12.49
C GLY A 358 15.63 8.48 13.08
N ASP A 359 15.57 9.57 13.84
CA ASP A 359 14.31 10.05 14.41
C ASP A 359 13.42 10.69 13.34
N LEU A 360 12.16 10.29 13.30
CA LEU A 360 11.13 11.09 12.63
C LEU A 360 10.92 12.41 13.37
N PRO A 361 10.47 13.49 12.69
CA PRO A 361 10.02 14.70 13.36
C PRO A 361 8.98 14.35 14.44
N ALA A 362 9.08 14.99 15.60
CA ALA A 362 8.33 14.59 16.81
C ALA A 362 6.81 14.49 16.60
N ALA A 363 6.21 15.43 15.83
CA ALA A 363 4.79 15.39 15.52
C ALA A 363 4.42 14.18 14.64
N CYS A 364 5.25 13.87 13.64
CA CYS A 364 5.08 12.72 12.75
C CYS A 364 5.22 11.39 13.52
N ALA A 365 6.26 11.27 14.34
CA ALA A 365 6.48 10.13 15.21
C ALA A 365 5.30 9.89 16.17
N GLY A 366 4.80 10.98 16.80
CA GLY A 366 3.65 10.92 17.69
C GLY A 366 2.38 10.43 17.01
N ILE A 367 2.15 10.84 15.75
CA ILE A 367 1.03 10.33 14.95
C ILE A 367 1.23 8.86 14.60
N ASN A 368 2.41 8.48 14.11
CA ASN A 368 2.68 7.08 13.76
C ASN A 368 2.62 6.14 14.97
N ALA A 369 3.14 6.55 16.13
CA ALA A 369 3.14 5.73 17.35
C ALA A 369 1.73 5.28 17.77
N GLY A 370 0.71 6.14 17.61
CA GLY A 370 -0.67 5.75 17.89
C GLY A 370 -1.17 4.65 16.95
N SER A 371 -0.92 4.77 15.65
CA SER A 371 -1.29 3.75 14.67
C SER A 371 -0.50 2.45 14.86
N VAL A 372 0.79 2.55 15.21
CA VAL A 372 1.65 1.40 15.55
C VAL A 372 1.11 0.64 16.77
N ALA A 373 0.59 1.34 17.78
CA ALA A 373 -0.03 0.69 18.94
C ALA A 373 -1.26 -0.14 18.54
N VAL A 374 -2.12 0.37 17.66
CA VAL A 374 -3.27 -0.36 17.10
C VAL A 374 -2.82 -1.59 16.33
N GLN A 375 -1.84 -1.43 15.43
CA GLN A 375 -1.29 -2.53 14.63
C GLN A 375 -0.67 -3.61 15.52
N ASN A 376 0.08 -3.22 16.57
CA ASN A 376 0.65 -4.16 17.52
C ASN A 376 -0.40 -5.01 18.23
N CYS A 377 -1.48 -4.38 18.71
CA CYS A 377 -2.60 -5.11 19.31
C CYS A 377 -3.24 -6.07 18.31
N ALA A 378 -3.47 -5.66 17.07
CA ALA A 378 -4.05 -6.51 16.04
C ALA A 378 -3.14 -7.70 15.68
N VAL A 379 -1.84 -7.47 15.52
CA VAL A 379 -0.85 -8.54 15.26
C VAL A 379 -0.80 -9.52 16.42
N LYS A 380 -0.69 -9.02 17.65
CA LYS A 380 -0.66 -9.89 18.86
C LYS A 380 -1.99 -10.63 19.04
N ALA A 381 -3.12 -10.00 18.76
CA ALA A 381 -4.43 -10.67 18.78
C ALA A 381 -4.47 -11.87 17.82
N ALA A 382 -3.94 -11.72 16.60
CA ALA A 382 -3.85 -12.81 15.64
C ALA A 382 -2.87 -13.91 16.11
N GLN A 383 -1.68 -13.54 16.58
CA GLN A 383 -0.66 -14.48 17.03
C GLN A 383 -1.07 -15.31 18.26
N LEU A 384 -1.76 -14.67 19.21
CA LEU A 384 -2.13 -15.27 20.50
C LEU A 384 -3.57 -15.79 20.54
N HIS A 385 -4.36 -15.56 19.48
CA HIS A 385 -5.81 -15.79 19.43
C HIS A 385 -6.54 -15.09 20.60
N ASP A 386 -6.07 -13.87 20.94
CA ASP A 386 -6.53 -13.11 22.09
C ASP A 386 -7.59 -12.09 21.67
N ARG A 387 -8.84 -12.33 22.13
CA ARG A 387 -9.98 -11.47 21.84
C ARG A 387 -9.89 -10.12 22.54
N ASP A 388 -9.28 -10.03 23.70
CA ASP A 388 -9.20 -8.79 24.46
C ASP A 388 -8.24 -7.80 23.74
N LEU A 389 -7.21 -8.31 23.08
CA LEU A 389 -6.35 -7.49 22.22
C LEU A 389 -7.06 -6.96 20.98
N VAL A 390 -8.10 -7.65 20.46
CA VAL A 390 -8.96 -7.10 19.40
C VAL A 390 -9.72 -5.89 19.91
N TYR A 391 -10.35 -5.99 21.10
CA TYR A 391 -11.02 -4.86 21.74
C TYR A 391 -10.07 -3.70 22.02
N ALA A 392 -8.86 -4.00 22.51
CA ALA A 392 -7.83 -2.99 22.74
C ALA A 392 -7.42 -2.28 21.44
N ALA A 393 -7.23 -3.01 20.34
CA ALA A 393 -6.91 -2.43 19.03
C ALA A 393 -8.01 -1.44 18.57
N VAL A 394 -9.28 -1.84 18.67
CA VAL A 394 -10.42 -1.00 18.30
C VAL A 394 -10.53 0.24 19.20
N ALA A 395 -10.34 0.08 20.51
CA ALA A 395 -10.44 1.18 21.47
C ALA A 395 -9.27 2.19 21.37
N LEU A 396 -8.08 1.74 20.97
CA LEU A 396 -6.91 2.60 20.77
C LEU A 396 -6.91 3.34 19.45
N ASP A 397 -7.73 2.91 18.49
CA ASP A 397 -7.84 3.61 17.22
C ASP A 397 -8.38 5.03 17.43
N ARG A 398 -7.65 6.01 16.91
CA ARG A 398 -7.92 7.42 17.19
C ARG A 398 -9.22 7.93 16.60
N TYR A 399 -9.57 7.45 15.42
CA TYR A 399 -10.84 7.82 14.81
C TYR A 399 -12.00 7.15 15.55
N THR A 400 -11.88 5.86 15.82
CA THR A 400 -12.89 5.10 16.58
C THR A 400 -13.15 5.69 17.97
N SER A 401 -12.09 6.08 18.68
CA SER A 401 -12.22 6.66 20.03
C SER A 401 -12.79 8.08 20.06
N ALA A 402 -12.92 8.73 18.91
CA ALA A 402 -13.44 10.11 18.80
C ALA A 402 -14.94 10.16 18.40
N VAL A 403 -15.55 9.04 18.07
CA VAL A 403 -16.96 8.89 17.70
C VAL A 403 -17.69 8.09 18.77
#